data_f46efcf6be275635e75a3577a3da4f99
#
_entry.id   f46efcf6be275635e75a3577a3da4f99
#
_cell.length_a   1.000
_cell.length_b   1.000
_cell.length_c   1.000
_cell.angle_alpha   90.00
_cell.angle_beta   90.00
_cell.angle_gamma   90.00
#
_symmetry.space_group_name_H-M   'P 1'
#
loop_
_entity.id
_entity.type
_entity.pdbx_description
1 polymer ?
#
loop_
_entity_poly.entity_id
_entity_poly.type
_entity_poly.pdbx_seq_one_letter_code
_entity_poly.pdbx_strand_id
1 'polypeptide(L)'
;IPGLIRAYRSGNVAIANAIGTGVADDKAIYPYVPEMIRFYLGEEPLLDNVRTFHMSDPEQLEWAMARLDQLVVKPTSESGGSGVFIGPTADEPEIAVQGALVRADPTRWIAQELVHLSTVPTVQRDGSLEPRYVDLRPFAVFGESISVIPGGLTRVALPAGEMIVNSSKGGGSKDTWVIEEADTAATTQHEIDDTLAPPVTGLRMAGWISQ
;
A
#
# COMPACT_ATOMS: atom_id res chain seq x y z
N ILE A 1 21.56 -17.80 -6.71
CA ILE A 1 21.53 -19.28 -6.94
C ILE A 1 22.25 -19.56 -8.26
N PRO A 2 23.44 -20.17 -8.22
CA PRO A 2 24.15 -20.52 -9.44
C PRO A 2 23.28 -21.40 -10.36
N GLY A 3 23.28 -21.10 -11.66
CA GLY A 3 22.52 -21.86 -12.65
C GLY A 3 21.03 -21.50 -12.78
N LEU A 4 20.44 -20.67 -11.91
CA LEU A 4 19.01 -20.32 -11.98
C LEU A 4 18.62 -19.72 -13.32
N ILE A 5 19.39 -18.73 -13.82
CA ILE A 5 19.10 -18.08 -15.11
C ILE A 5 19.17 -19.09 -16.26
N ARG A 6 20.12 -20.01 -16.22
CA ARG A 6 20.24 -21.07 -17.24
C ARG A 6 19.03 -22.01 -17.20
N ALA A 7 18.61 -22.44 -16.01
CA ALA A 7 17.43 -23.29 -15.84
C ALA A 7 16.15 -22.58 -16.33
N TYR A 8 15.97 -21.30 -15.98
CA TYR A 8 14.85 -20.49 -16.43
C TYR A 8 14.82 -20.36 -17.97
N ARG A 9 15.96 -20.00 -18.59
CA ARG A 9 16.06 -19.88 -20.06
C ARG A 9 15.84 -21.20 -20.79
N SER A 10 16.12 -22.33 -20.16
CA SER A 10 15.88 -23.67 -20.70
C SER A 10 14.46 -24.19 -20.44
N GLY A 11 13.58 -23.40 -19.81
CA GLY A 11 12.21 -23.83 -19.48
C GLY A 11 12.11 -24.85 -18.34
N ASN A 12 13.20 -25.11 -17.61
CA ASN A 12 13.25 -26.12 -16.54
C ASN A 12 12.76 -25.61 -15.18
N VAL A 13 12.50 -24.31 -15.06
CA VAL A 13 11.95 -23.67 -13.85
C VAL A 13 11.08 -22.50 -14.26
N ALA A 14 9.92 -22.38 -13.63
CA ALA A 14 9.07 -21.20 -13.72
C ALA A 14 9.45 -20.20 -12.60
N ILE A 15 9.46 -18.91 -12.95
CA ILE A 15 9.65 -17.82 -12.00
C ILE A 15 8.39 -16.97 -12.07
N ALA A 16 7.65 -16.84 -10.97
CA ALA A 16 6.37 -16.17 -10.92
C ALA A 16 6.47 -14.67 -11.27
N ASN A 17 7.56 -14.00 -10.86
CA ASN A 17 7.87 -12.64 -11.29
C ASN A 17 9.00 -12.71 -12.32
N ALA A 18 8.76 -12.22 -13.53
CA ALA A 18 9.76 -12.24 -14.58
C ALA A 18 11.04 -11.49 -14.15
N ILE A 19 12.18 -11.94 -14.69
CA ILE A 19 13.45 -11.28 -14.45
C ILE A 19 13.39 -9.86 -15.05
N GLY A 20 13.77 -8.86 -14.28
CA GLY A 20 13.72 -7.43 -14.67
C GLY A 20 12.49 -6.68 -14.14
N THR A 21 11.49 -7.35 -13.56
CA THR A 21 10.30 -6.68 -12.99
C THR A 21 10.60 -5.88 -11.72
N GLY A 22 11.81 -5.95 -11.18
CA GLY A 22 12.25 -5.14 -10.03
C GLY A 22 12.14 -3.63 -10.26
N VAL A 23 12.08 -3.18 -11.51
CA VAL A 23 11.80 -1.77 -11.83
C VAL A 23 10.45 -1.31 -11.27
N ALA A 24 9.47 -2.21 -11.17
CA ALA A 24 8.15 -1.91 -10.60
C ALA A 24 8.17 -1.75 -9.06
N ASP A 25 9.21 -2.22 -8.39
CA ASP A 25 9.41 -2.04 -6.94
C ASP A 25 10.11 -0.73 -6.60
N ASP A 26 10.75 -0.09 -7.58
CA ASP A 26 11.45 1.17 -7.39
C ASP A 26 10.43 2.30 -7.18
N LYS A 27 10.51 2.94 -6.01
CA LYS A 27 9.59 4.02 -5.66
C LYS A 27 9.74 5.25 -6.54
N ALA A 28 10.86 5.39 -7.27
CA ALA A 28 11.04 6.44 -8.25
C ALA A 28 10.18 6.24 -9.51
N ILE A 29 9.66 5.04 -9.76
CA ILE A 29 8.73 4.78 -10.88
C ILE A 29 7.29 5.20 -10.52
N TYR A 30 6.94 5.17 -9.23
CA TYR A 30 5.57 5.43 -8.77
C TYR A 30 4.96 6.76 -9.28
N PRO A 31 5.68 7.90 -9.31
CA PRO A 31 5.13 9.16 -9.83
C PRO A 31 4.72 9.13 -11.29
N TYR A 32 5.30 8.25 -12.09
CA TYR A 32 5.00 8.13 -13.51
C TYR A 32 3.78 7.25 -13.82
N VAL A 33 3.25 6.51 -12.84
CA VAL A 33 2.13 5.58 -13.06
C VAL A 33 0.91 6.27 -13.67
N PRO A 34 0.45 7.46 -13.22
CA PRO A 34 -0.66 8.16 -13.86
C PRO A 34 -0.40 8.52 -15.33
N GLU A 35 0.82 8.93 -15.66
CA GLU A 35 1.20 9.24 -17.04
C GLU A 35 1.27 7.98 -17.91
N MET A 36 1.75 6.86 -17.35
CA MET A 36 1.76 5.57 -18.04
C MET A 36 0.34 5.09 -18.34
N ILE A 37 -0.61 5.26 -17.42
CA ILE A 37 -2.03 4.92 -17.65
C ILE A 37 -2.58 5.74 -18.81
N ARG A 38 -2.38 7.05 -18.81
CA ARG A 38 -2.83 7.92 -19.91
C ARG A 38 -2.19 7.55 -21.23
N PHE A 39 -0.88 7.28 -21.22
CA PHE A 39 -0.12 6.99 -22.44
C PHE A 39 -0.46 5.63 -23.04
N TYR A 40 -0.49 4.57 -22.25
CA TYR A 40 -0.68 3.21 -22.76
C TYR A 40 -2.14 2.79 -22.88
N LEU A 41 -3.01 3.29 -22.01
CA LEU A 41 -4.42 2.89 -21.98
C LEU A 41 -5.35 3.96 -22.56
N GLY A 42 -4.93 5.22 -22.66
CA GLY A 42 -5.78 6.34 -23.06
C GLY A 42 -6.86 6.67 -22.03
N GLU A 43 -6.65 6.29 -20.78
CA GLU A 43 -7.63 6.43 -19.68
C GLU A 43 -7.09 7.37 -18.60
N GLU A 44 -7.99 7.91 -17.79
CA GLU A 44 -7.60 8.59 -16.55
C GLU A 44 -7.47 7.58 -15.42
N PRO A 45 -6.51 7.77 -14.49
CA PRO A 45 -6.38 6.94 -13.32
C PRO A 45 -7.67 6.88 -12.50
N LEU A 46 -8.10 5.68 -12.08
CA LEU A 46 -9.25 5.48 -11.20
C LEU A 46 -8.95 5.83 -9.73
N LEU A 47 -7.68 5.76 -9.35
CA LEU A 47 -7.20 6.05 -8.00
C LEU A 47 -6.13 7.14 -8.08
N ASP A 48 -6.17 8.07 -7.16
CA ASP A 48 -5.14 9.09 -7.02
C ASP A 48 -3.86 8.50 -6.44
N ASN A 49 -2.73 8.88 -7.04
CA ASN A 49 -1.42 8.58 -6.48
C ASN A 49 -1.05 9.61 -5.40
N VAL A 50 -0.36 9.15 -4.37
CA VAL A 50 0.27 10.07 -3.41
C VAL A 50 1.26 10.95 -4.14
N ARG A 51 1.15 12.26 -3.98
CA ARG A 51 2.08 13.21 -4.58
C ARG A 51 3.51 12.91 -4.13
N THR A 52 4.36 12.66 -5.11
CA THR A 52 5.73 12.17 -4.90
C THR A 52 6.72 13.04 -5.66
N PHE A 53 7.83 13.34 -5.02
CA PHE A 53 8.88 14.20 -5.53
C PHE A 53 10.15 13.40 -5.72
N HIS A 54 10.78 13.55 -6.89
CA HIS A 54 12.09 12.99 -7.18
C HIS A 54 13.19 13.87 -6.59
N MET A 55 13.95 13.33 -5.67
CA MET A 55 15.09 14.07 -5.10
C MET A 55 16.27 14.22 -6.07
N SER A 56 16.28 13.43 -7.15
CA SER A 56 17.24 13.60 -8.26
C SER A 56 16.95 14.81 -9.15
N ASP A 57 15.75 15.37 -9.08
CA ASP A 57 15.39 16.61 -9.75
C ASP A 57 15.76 17.80 -8.85
N PRO A 58 16.59 18.74 -9.31
CA PRO A 58 17.09 19.83 -8.46
C PRO A 58 15.98 20.77 -7.93
N GLU A 59 14.93 21.02 -8.71
CA GLU A 59 13.83 21.92 -8.30
C GLU A 59 12.97 21.24 -7.24
N GLN A 60 12.65 19.96 -7.45
CA GLN A 60 11.88 19.16 -6.49
C GLN A 60 12.69 18.92 -5.21
N LEU A 61 14.01 18.70 -5.32
CA LEU A 61 14.90 18.58 -4.18
C LEU A 61 14.83 19.81 -3.29
N GLU A 62 15.08 21.00 -3.84
CA GLU A 62 15.08 22.23 -3.04
C GLU A 62 13.70 22.51 -2.44
N TRP A 63 12.62 22.25 -3.18
CA TRP A 63 11.27 22.39 -2.67
C TRP A 63 10.99 21.45 -1.48
N ALA A 64 11.42 20.19 -1.58
CA ALA A 64 11.22 19.18 -0.54
C ALA A 64 12.13 19.42 0.66
N MET A 65 13.38 19.81 0.43
CA MET A 65 14.34 20.13 1.50
C MET A 65 13.87 21.26 2.41
N ALA A 66 13.14 22.23 1.86
CA ALA A 66 12.55 23.33 2.64
C ALA A 66 11.32 22.89 3.48
N ARG A 67 10.87 21.64 3.35
CA ARG A 67 9.62 21.09 3.95
C ARG A 67 9.78 19.68 4.48
N LEU A 68 10.99 19.25 4.81
CA LEU A 68 11.24 17.90 5.32
C LEU A 68 10.42 17.57 6.56
N ASP A 69 10.11 18.56 7.38
CA ASP A 69 9.24 18.48 8.56
C ASP A 69 7.77 18.11 8.22
N GLN A 70 7.36 18.21 6.95
CA GLN A 70 5.99 17.95 6.49
C GLN A 70 5.90 16.72 5.59
N LEU A 71 7.02 16.13 5.21
CA LEU A 71 7.09 15.10 4.18
C LEU A 71 7.51 13.75 4.76
N VAL A 72 7.16 12.69 4.03
CA VAL A 72 7.67 11.34 4.26
C VAL A 72 8.76 11.06 3.23
N VAL A 73 10.00 10.87 3.68
CA VAL A 73 11.13 10.56 2.81
C VAL A 73 11.42 9.08 2.83
N LYS A 74 11.60 8.49 1.66
CA LYS A 74 11.79 7.04 1.51
C LYS A 74 12.96 6.75 0.58
N PRO A 75 13.78 5.73 0.88
CA PRO A 75 14.76 5.25 -0.09
C PRO A 75 14.04 4.56 -1.26
N THR A 76 14.55 4.74 -2.48
CA THR A 76 13.93 4.22 -3.71
C THR A 76 13.84 2.69 -3.73
N SER A 77 14.86 2.00 -3.25
CA SER A 77 15.04 0.55 -3.40
C SER A 77 14.81 -0.29 -2.13
N GLU A 78 14.58 0.33 -0.98
CA GLU A 78 14.36 -0.39 0.28
C GLU A 78 12.90 -0.86 0.43
N SER A 79 12.70 -1.89 1.26
CA SER A 79 11.38 -2.49 1.54
C SER A 79 11.09 -2.59 3.03
N GLY A 80 9.86 -2.97 3.38
CA GLY A 80 9.47 -3.26 4.76
C GLY A 80 9.46 -2.07 5.71
N GLY A 81 9.47 -0.82 5.20
CA GLY A 81 9.54 0.39 6.04
C GLY A 81 10.94 0.74 6.51
N SER A 82 11.97 0.02 6.03
CA SER A 82 13.37 0.35 6.30
C SER A 82 13.71 1.72 5.70
N GLY A 83 14.42 2.56 6.46
CA GLY A 83 14.87 3.88 5.99
C GLY A 83 13.76 4.91 5.76
N VAL A 84 12.52 4.63 6.11
CA VAL A 84 11.42 5.61 6.01
C VAL A 84 11.59 6.66 7.12
N PHE A 85 11.65 7.91 6.70
CA PHE A 85 11.68 9.08 7.57
C PHE A 85 10.32 9.79 7.50
N ILE A 86 9.73 10.08 8.66
CA ILE A 86 8.43 10.76 8.78
C ILE A 86 8.67 12.13 9.42
N GLY A 87 8.79 13.16 8.59
CA GLY A 87 9.10 14.52 9.02
C GLY A 87 8.19 15.06 10.11
N PRO A 88 6.85 14.91 10.01
CA PRO A 88 5.92 15.42 11.03
C PRO A 88 6.11 14.84 12.45
N THR A 89 6.82 13.74 12.59
CA THR A 89 7.10 13.12 13.90
C THR A 89 8.56 13.24 14.33
N ALA A 90 9.40 13.81 13.47
CA ALA A 90 10.84 13.94 13.68
C ALA A 90 11.19 15.24 14.44
N ASP A 91 12.26 15.19 15.20
CA ASP A 91 12.84 16.39 15.81
C ASP A 91 13.83 17.12 14.87
N GLU A 92 14.24 18.34 15.25
CA GLU A 92 15.16 19.14 14.41
C GLU A 92 16.51 18.42 14.10
N PRO A 93 17.16 17.72 15.05
CA PRO A 93 18.35 16.93 14.77
C PRO A 93 18.11 15.81 13.75
N GLU A 94 17.00 15.11 13.84
CA GLU A 94 16.63 14.03 12.90
C GLU A 94 16.38 14.59 11.50
N ILE A 95 15.66 15.72 11.41
CA ILE A 95 15.45 16.44 10.13
C ILE A 95 16.80 16.85 9.50
N ALA A 96 17.71 17.39 10.30
CA ALA A 96 19.03 17.79 9.82
C ALA A 96 19.87 16.61 9.31
N VAL A 97 19.83 15.48 10.01
CA VAL A 97 20.51 14.23 9.62
C VAL A 97 19.92 13.71 8.30
N GLN A 98 18.59 13.61 8.23
CA GLN A 98 17.92 13.15 7.00
C GLN A 98 18.21 14.07 5.82
N GLY A 99 18.19 15.37 6.04
CA GLY A 99 18.54 16.35 5.01
C GLY A 99 19.96 16.19 4.49
N ALA A 100 20.92 15.91 5.38
CA ALA A 100 22.31 15.64 4.98
C ALA A 100 22.43 14.35 4.15
N LEU A 101 21.71 13.29 4.51
CA LEU A 101 21.67 12.02 3.77
C LEU A 101 21.08 12.20 2.36
N VAL A 102 19.99 12.95 2.25
CA VAL A 102 19.35 13.24 0.95
C VAL A 102 20.31 14.06 0.07
N ARG A 103 20.95 15.11 0.59
CA ARG A 103 21.88 15.92 -0.19
C ARG A 103 23.14 15.16 -0.60
N ALA A 104 23.58 14.17 0.18
CA ALA A 104 24.76 13.35 -0.14
C ALA A 104 24.54 12.44 -1.36
N ASP A 105 23.32 11.92 -1.53
CA ASP A 105 22.94 11.11 -2.69
C ASP A 105 21.44 11.26 -2.99
N PRO A 106 21.04 12.32 -3.68
CA PRO A 106 19.63 12.60 -3.97
C PRO A 106 18.95 11.50 -4.79
N THR A 107 19.68 10.75 -5.60
CA THR A 107 19.13 9.71 -6.48
C THR A 107 18.56 8.52 -5.70
N ARG A 108 18.97 8.35 -4.45
CA ARG A 108 18.49 7.28 -3.58
C ARG A 108 17.15 7.57 -2.90
N TRP A 109 16.60 8.76 -3.05
CA TRP A 109 15.47 9.20 -2.25
C TRP A 109 14.30 9.73 -3.10
N ILE A 110 13.11 9.48 -2.59
CA ILE A 110 11.89 10.21 -2.96
C ILE A 110 11.32 10.86 -1.72
N ALA A 111 10.56 11.93 -1.90
CA ALA A 111 9.71 12.48 -0.86
C ALA A 111 8.24 12.37 -1.25
N GLN A 112 7.38 12.14 -0.29
CA GLN A 112 5.93 12.05 -0.48
C GLN A 112 5.21 12.97 0.51
N GLU A 113 4.08 13.50 0.11
CA GLU A 113 3.14 14.13 1.05
C GLU A 113 2.66 13.10 2.07
N LEU A 114 2.44 13.55 3.30
CA LEU A 114 1.89 12.68 4.34
C LEU A 114 0.45 12.32 4.02
N VAL A 115 0.16 11.03 3.99
CA VAL A 115 -1.22 10.52 3.87
C VAL A 115 -1.76 10.22 5.26
N HIS A 116 -2.88 10.83 5.58
CA HIS A 116 -3.63 10.50 6.79
C HIS A 116 -4.40 9.20 6.56
N LEU A 117 -3.88 8.10 7.11
CA LEU A 117 -4.49 6.79 7.00
C LEU A 117 -5.85 6.76 7.71
N SER A 118 -6.76 5.94 7.21
CA SER A 118 -8.00 5.62 7.90
C SER A 118 -7.75 4.87 9.20
N THR A 119 -8.64 5.04 10.16
CA THR A 119 -8.62 4.28 11.42
C THR A 119 -9.84 3.37 11.52
N VAL A 120 -9.65 2.22 12.19
CA VAL A 120 -10.73 1.29 12.50
C VAL A 120 -10.68 0.89 13.98
N PRO A 121 -11.82 0.60 14.62
CA PRO A 121 -11.85 0.05 15.96
C PRO A 121 -11.06 -1.26 16.02
N THR A 122 -10.14 -1.35 16.96
CA THR A 122 -9.28 -2.53 17.12
C THR A 122 -9.29 -2.96 18.58
N VAL A 123 -9.59 -4.24 18.80
CA VAL A 123 -9.59 -4.83 20.15
C VAL A 123 -8.18 -4.84 20.70
N GLN A 124 -7.99 -4.31 21.90
CA GLN A 124 -6.73 -4.31 22.62
C GLN A 124 -6.64 -5.56 23.51
N ARG A 125 -5.45 -5.81 24.08
CA ARG A 125 -5.23 -6.96 24.97
C ARG A 125 -6.09 -6.96 26.23
N ASP A 126 -6.50 -5.78 26.69
CA ASP A 126 -7.40 -5.59 27.84
C ASP A 126 -8.88 -5.68 27.48
N GLY A 127 -9.20 -5.94 26.21
CA GLY A 127 -10.57 -6.03 25.70
C GLY A 127 -11.18 -4.67 25.29
N SER A 128 -10.49 -3.56 25.47
CA SER A 128 -10.94 -2.24 25.02
C SER A 128 -10.92 -2.13 23.49
N LEU A 129 -11.75 -1.25 22.92
CA LEU A 129 -11.74 -0.89 21.52
C LEU A 129 -11.07 0.46 21.33
N GLU A 130 -9.99 0.49 20.58
CA GLU A 130 -9.30 1.73 20.27
C GLU A 130 -9.11 1.91 18.75
N PRO A 131 -9.11 3.15 18.23
CA PRO A 131 -8.82 3.39 16.84
C PRO A 131 -7.35 3.08 16.55
N ARG A 132 -7.11 2.38 15.42
CA ARG A 132 -5.76 2.10 14.90
C ARG A 132 -5.74 2.38 13.41
N TYR A 133 -4.62 2.91 12.92
CA TYR A 133 -4.40 3.13 11.50
C TYR A 133 -4.35 1.81 10.74
N VAL A 134 -4.91 1.84 9.53
CA VAL A 134 -4.98 0.67 8.64
C VAL A 134 -4.61 1.03 7.22
N ASP A 135 -4.11 0.05 6.48
CA ASP A 135 -4.04 0.08 5.01
C ASP A 135 -4.75 -1.14 4.41
N LEU A 136 -5.37 -0.97 3.27
CA LEU A 136 -5.97 -2.05 2.48
C LEU A 136 -5.01 -2.43 1.34
N ARG A 137 -4.77 -3.72 1.19
CA ARG A 137 -3.96 -4.31 0.11
C ARG A 137 -4.82 -5.27 -0.70
N PRO A 138 -5.43 -4.80 -1.80
CA PRO A 138 -6.13 -5.66 -2.74
C PRO A 138 -5.12 -6.46 -3.57
N PHE A 139 -5.57 -7.58 -4.13
CA PHE A 139 -4.79 -8.42 -5.02
C PHE A 139 -5.39 -8.39 -6.42
N ALA A 140 -4.62 -7.91 -7.40
CA ALA A 140 -4.96 -7.97 -8.81
C ALA A 140 -4.09 -9.02 -9.49
N VAL A 141 -4.73 -9.91 -10.23
CA VAL A 141 -4.06 -10.94 -11.03
C VAL A 141 -4.20 -10.57 -12.49
N PHE A 142 -3.07 -10.47 -13.17
CA PHE A 142 -3.01 -10.18 -14.59
C PHE A 142 -2.71 -11.47 -15.37
N GLY A 143 -3.63 -11.83 -16.30
CA GLY A 143 -3.49 -12.97 -17.20
C GLY A 143 -4.05 -12.60 -18.57
N GLU A 144 -4.88 -13.47 -19.18
CA GLU A 144 -5.66 -13.13 -20.38
C GLU A 144 -6.68 -12.02 -20.08
N SER A 145 -7.12 -11.94 -18.84
CA SER A 145 -7.92 -10.85 -18.29
C SER A 145 -7.37 -10.39 -16.94
N ILE A 146 -7.73 -9.19 -16.52
CA ILE A 146 -7.41 -8.67 -15.20
C ILE A 146 -8.52 -9.10 -14.24
N SER A 147 -8.15 -9.75 -13.15
CA SER A 147 -9.07 -10.13 -12.08
C SER A 147 -8.62 -9.54 -10.75
N VAL A 148 -9.52 -8.92 -10.03
CA VAL A 148 -9.30 -8.47 -8.66
C VAL A 148 -9.96 -9.47 -7.72
N ILE A 149 -9.18 -10.03 -6.78
CA ILE A 149 -9.72 -10.99 -5.79
C ILE A 149 -10.72 -10.24 -4.89
N PRO A 150 -11.94 -10.79 -4.68
CA PRO A 150 -12.94 -10.17 -3.80
C PRO A 150 -12.53 -10.32 -2.33
N GLY A 151 -11.60 -9.47 -1.89
CA GLY A 151 -10.98 -9.50 -0.58
C GLY A 151 -9.65 -8.79 -0.60
N GLY A 152 -8.91 -8.87 0.48
CA GLY A 152 -7.60 -8.26 0.57
C GLY A 152 -6.95 -8.49 1.93
N LEU A 153 -5.70 -8.07 2.04
CA LEU A 153 -5.02 -7.96 3.32
C LEU A 153 -5.21 -6.54 3.87
N THR A 154 -5.80 -6.41 5.04
CA THR A 154 -5.73 -5.15 5.80
C THR A 154 -4.65 -5.27 6.85
N ARG A 155 -3.68 -4.37 6.80
CA ARG A 155 -2.70 -4.22 7.88
C ARG A 155 -3.17 -3.20 8.89
N VAL A 156 -2.78 -3.38 10.14
CA VAL A 156 -3.15 -2.51 11.26
C VAL A 156 -1.91 -2.17 12.08
N ALA A 157 -1.73 -0.89 12.38
CA ALA A 157 -0.70 -0.43 13.32
C ALA A 157 -1.18 -0.68 14.75
N LEU A 158 -0.67 -1.72 15.43
CA LEU A 158 -1.13 -2.09 16.77
C LEU A 158 -0.67 -1.12 17.87
N PRO A 159 0.59 -0.60 17.87
CA PRO A 159 0.99 0.40 18.84
C PRO A 159 0.19 1.70 18.70
N ALA A 160 -0.16 2.32 19.81
CA ALA A 160 -0.90 3.59 19.82
C ALA A 160 -0.05 4.70 19.16
N GLY A 161 -0.66 5.46 18.23
CA GLY A 161 0.01 6.55 17.53
C GLY A 161 0.99 6.14 16.43
N GLU A 162 1.26 4.84 16.26
CA GLU A 162 2.13 4.36 15.18
C GLU A 162 1.44 4.52 13.83
N MET A 163 2.12 5.17 12.90
CA MET A 163 1.60 5.40 11.53
C MET A 163 2.07 4.34 10.52
N ILE A 164 3.10 3.57 10.86
CA ILE A 164 3.64 2.54 9.96
C ILE A 164 2.91 1.23 10.20
N VAL A 165 2.02 0.87 9.28
CA VAL A 165 1.21 -0.36 9.32
C VAL A 165 2.00 -1.60 8.85
N ASN A 166 3.20 -1.81 9.35
CA ASN A 166 4.05 -2.92 8.91
C ASN A 166 4.28 -3.93 10.06
N SER A 167 4.25 -5.22 9.72
CA SER A 167 4.53 -6.30 10.67
C SER A 167 5.92 -6.19 11.30
N SER A 168 6.93 -5.70 10.57
CA SER A 168 8.28 -5.45 11.11
C SER A 168 8.33 -4.35 12.19
N LYS A 169 7.28 -3.55 12.31
CA LYS A 169 7.10 -2.50 13.32
C LYS A 169 6.02 -2.85 14.35
N GLY A 170 5.72 -4.15 14.51
CA GLY A 170 4.70 -4.60 15.45
C GLY A 170 3.26 -4.46 14.96
N GLY A 171 3.06 -4.25 13.67
CA GLY A 171 1.74 -4.23 13.06
C GLY A 171 1.11 -5.63 12.99
N GLY A 172 -0.21 -5.67 12.99
CA GLY A 172 -1.03 -6.86 12.79
C GLY A 172 -1.75 -6.86 11.45
N SER A 173 -2.66 -7.81 11.31
CA SER A 173 -3.56 -7.90 10.16
C SER A 173 -5.01 -8.06 10.61
N LYS A 174 -5.92 -7.70 9.73
CA LYS A 174 -7.36 -7.91 9.87
C LYS A 174 -7.88 -8.55 8.58
N ASP A 175 -8.89 -9.41 8.70
CA ASP A 175 -9.60 -9.93 7.56
C ASP A 175 -10.36 -8.80 6.85
N THR A 176 -10.39 -8.87 5.53
CA THR A 176 -11.13 -7.93 4.68
C THR A 176 -12.19 -8.71 3.93
N TRP A 177 -13.45 -8.37 4.20
CA TRP A 177 -14.58 -8.95 3.48
C TRP A 177 -15.16 -7.91 2.53
N VAL A 178 -15.34 -8.33 1.29
CA VAL A 178 -16.04 -7.55 0.26
C VAL A 178 -17.45 -8.10 0.16
N ILE A 179 -18.44 -7.25 0.41
CA ILE A 179 -19.85 -7.61 0.40
C ILE A 179 -20.45 -7.07 -0.90
N GLU A 180 -21.11 -7.90 -1.68
CA GLU A 180 -21.87 -7.46 -2.86
C GLU A 180 -23.16 -6.75 -2.41
N GLU A 181 -23.49 -5.61 -3.02
CA GLU A 181 -24.81 -5.02 -2.86
C GLU A 181 -25.85 -5.89 -3.57
N ALA A 182 -26.90 -6.26 -2.87
CA ALA A 182 -28.02 -6.92 -3.49
C ALA A 182 -28.65 -5.98 -4.54
N ASP A 183 -28.77 -6.45 -5.79
CA ASP A 183 -29.58 -5.77 -6.79
C ASP A 183 -30.98 -5.55 -6.22
N THR A 184 -31.32 -4.30 -5.92
CA THR A 184 -32.63 -3.91 -5.34
C THR A 184 -33.83 -4.20 -6.29
N ALA A 185 -33.55 -4.72 -7.48
CA ALA A 185 -34.58 -5.07 -8.49
C ALA A 185 -35.12 -6.52 -8.40
N ALA A 186 -34.54 -7.38 -7.54
CA ALA A 186 -34.92 -8.80 -7.44
C ALA A 186 -35.52 -9.16 -6.08
N THR A 187 -36.35 -8.29 -5.47
CA THR A 187 -37.17 -8.69 -4.33
C THR A 187 -38.49 -9.34 -4.84
N THR A 188 -38.36 -10.50 -5.46
CA THR A 188 -39.50 -11.43 -5.60
C THR A 188 -39.34 -12.43 -4.48
N GLN A 189 -40.38 -12.46 -3.63
CA GLN A 189 -40.57 -13.33 -2.47
C GLN A 189 -39.97 -14.74 -2.67
N HIS A 190 -38.90 -15.03 -1.95
CA HIS A 190 -38.54 -16.39 -1.60
C HIS A 190 -38.82 -16.58 -0.11
N GLU A 191 -39.72 -17.51 0.20
CA GLU A 191 -39.94 -18.03 1.55
C GLU A 191 -38.57 -18.48 2.12
N ILE A 192 -38.26 -17.96 3.28
CA ILE A 192 -37.00 -18.26 3.99
C ILE A 192 -37.15 -19.67 4.56
N ASP A 193 -36.40 -20.61 4.03
CA ASP A 193 -36.16 -21.90 4.68
C ASP A 193 -35.15 -21.64 5.84
N ASP A 194 -35.64 -21.74 7.04
CA ASP A 194 -34.94 -21.43 8.29
C ASP A 194 -33.76 -22.37 8.59
N THR A 195 -33.33 -23.21 7.66
CA THR A 195 -32.28 -24.22 7.88
C THR A 195 -30.90 -23.86 7.26
N LEU A 196 -30.81 -22.77 6.51
CA LEU A 196 -29.54 -22.36 5.86
C LEU A 196 -29.23 -20.88 6.19
N ALA A 197 -28.03 -20.63 6.58
CA ALA A 197 -27.53 -19.25 6.76
C ALA A 197 -27.73 -18.45 5.46
N PRO A 198 -28.24 -17.22 5.50
CA PRO A 198 -28.53 -16.44 4.31
C PRO A 198 -27.24 -16.13 3.53
N PRO A 199 -27.29 -16.14 2.18
CA PRO A 199 -26.17 -15.69 1.37
C PRO A 199 -25.88 -14.21 1.64
N VAL A 200 -24.61 -13.89 1.77
CA VAL A 200 -24.14 -12.52 2.03
C VAL A 200 -24.17 -11.75 0.70
N THR A 201 -25.02 -10.74 0.60
CA THR A 201 -25.18 -9.94 -0.62
C THR A 201 -25.11 -8.45 -0.35
N GLY A 202 -24.22 -7.72 -1.05
CA GLY A 202 -24.01 -6.27 -0.94
C GLY A 202 -22.54 -5.85 -0.83
N LEU A 203 -22.07 -4.79 -1.49
CA LEU A 203 -20.66 -4.31 -1.38
C LEU A 203 -20.53 -3.29 -0.25
N ARG A 204 -20.28 -3.76 0.95
CA ARG A 204 -19.88 -2.92 2.09
C ARG A 204 -18.61 -3.49 2.69
N MET A 205 -17.70 -2.61 3.09
CA MET A 205 -16.64 -3.04 4.00
C MET A 205 -17.26 -3.33 5.36
N ALA A 206 -17.56 -4.59 5.62
CA ALA A 206 -18.15 -5.01 6.88
C ALA A 206 -17.08 -5.41 7.90
N GLY A 207 -17.35 -5.05 9.09
CA GLY A 207 -16.67 -5.25 10.37
C GLY A 207 -15.46 -6.17 10.41
N TRP A 208 -14.48 -5.69 11.08
CA TRP A 208 -13.13 -6.21 11.23
C TRP A 208 -13.06 -7.16 12.43
N ILE A 209 -12.54 -8.36 12.23
CA ILE A 209 -12.15 -9.25 13.32
C ILE A 209 -10.62 -9.27 13.38
N SER A 210 -10.04 -8.89 14.50
CA SER A 210 -8.60 -9.06 14.74
C SER A 210 -8.31 -10.48 15.21
N GLN A 211 -7.35 -11.13 14.63
CA GLN A 211 -6.67 -12.28 15.23
C GLN A 211 -5.41 -11.84 15.97
#